data_3e1641790959a985766b874c8bb7db08
#
_entry.id   3e1641790959a985766b874c8bb7db08
#
_cell.length_a   1.000
_cell.length_b   1.000
_cell.length_c   1.000
_cell.angle_alpha   90.00
_cell.angle_beta   90.00
_cell.angle_gamma   90.00
#
_symmetry.space_group_name_H-M   'P 1'
#
loop_
_entity.id
_entity.type
_entity.pdbx_description
1 polymer ?
#
loop_
_entity_poly.entity_id
_entity_poly.type
_entity_poly.pdbx_seq_one_letter_code
_entity_poly.pdbx_strand_id
1 'polypeptide(L)'
;SSVNTSGESPKSAGKSPSAISRMVCAKEAAGEIAEVVGAKASVTAPTWADHLYSCGYHYSEGTMVLSVKELSSWTQTYAYFDKLAETLHKTTPVKGLGQGAFVVGDGSVVVRKDWKILLVDISGLHGMVGSPPSSRDTVALDAAAVILDCWRGD
;
A
#
# COMPACT_ATOMS: atom_id res chain seq x y z
N SER A 1 -7.83 -20.00 18.39
CA SER A 1 -7.76 -20.23 17.95
C SER A 1 -7.58 -20.57 17.40
N SER A 2 -7.62 -20.68 17.21
CA SER A 2 -7.57 -20.92 16.55
C SER A 2 -7.60 -21.14 15.82
N VAL A 3 -7.67 -21.44 16.03
CA VAL A 3 -7.70 -21.51 15.17
C VAL A 3 -7.45 -21.30 14.26
N ASN A 4 -7.57 -21.74 14.27
CA ASN A 4 -7.13 -21.45 13.16
C ASN A 4 -6.98 -20.10 13.01
N THR A 5 -6.26 -19.85 12.80
CA THR A 5 -5.99 -18.48 12.57
C THR A 5 -7.07 -17.77 11.79
N SER A 6 -7.78 -18.48 10.93
CA SER A 6 -8.81 -17.89 10.09
C SER A 6 -9.94 -17.23 10.88
N GLY A 7 -10.11 -17.59 12.13
CA GLY A 7 -11.13 -17.01 12.96
C GLY A 7 -10.63 -15.88 13.85
N GLU A 8 -9.36 -15.57 13.79
CA GLU A 8 -8.78 -14.54 14.64
C GLU A 8 -9.04 -13.15 14.11
N SER A 9 -9.24 -12.20 15.04
CA SER A 9 -9.38 -10.81 14.69
C SER A 9 -8.00 -10.22 14.32
N PRO A 10 -7.97 -9.28 13.39
CA PRO A 10 -6.74 -8.52 13.13
C PRO A 10 -6.29 -7.75 14.37
N LYS A 11 -5.06 -7.32 14.36
CA LYS A 11 -4.50 -6.53 15.46
C LYS A 11 -4.93 -5.08 15.37
N SER A 12 -5.28 -4.51 16.53
CA SER A 12 -5.62 -3.10 16.65
C SER A 12 -4.40 -2.23 16.45
N ALA A 13 -4.64 -1.00 15.95
CA ALA A 13 -3.62 0.02 15.84
C ALA A 13 -3.03 0.32 17.22
N GLY A 14 -1.72 0.43 17.29
CA GLY A 14 -1.00 0.66 18.52
C GLY A 14 -0.22 1.97 18.52
N LYS A 15 0.67 2.13 19.49
CA LYS A 15 1.51 3.33 19.60
C LYS A 15 2.64 3.33 18.60
N SER A 16 3.03 2.17 18.11
CA SER A 16 4.09 2.03 17.11
C SER A 16 3.57 1.23 15.93
N PRO A 17 4.21 1.35 14.76
CA PRO A 17 3.76 0.62 13.58
C PRO A 17 3.94 -0.88 13.76
N SER A 18 3.02 -1.65 13.18
CA SER A 18 3.09 -3.10 13.17
C SER A 18 4.20 -3.59 12.23
N ALA A 19 4.52 -4.88 12.31
CA ALA A 19 5.49 -5.50 11.41
C ALA A 19 5.04 -5.36 9.94
N ILE A 20 3.74 -5.47 9.69
CA ILE A 20 3.19 -5.33 8.32
C ILE A 20 3.45 -3.92 7.78
N SER A 21 3.17 -2.88 8.59
CA SER A 21 3.43 -1.51 8.15
C SER A 21 4.91 -1.29 7.88
N ARG A 22 5.78 -1.75 8.78
CA ARG A 22 7.24 -1.57 8.64
C ARG A 22 7.79 -2.24 7.40
N MET A 23 7.20 -3.35 7.00
CA MET A 23 7.62 -4.10 5.81
C MET A 23 7.53 -3.25 4.54
N VAL A 24 6.55 -2.36 4.46
CA VAL A 24 6.30 -1.55 3.27
C VAL A 24 7.49 -0.67 2.91
N CYS A 25 8.27 -0.24 3.90
CA CYS A 25 9.45 0.60 3.68
C CYS A 25 10.77 -0.15 3.88
N ALA A 26 10.72 -1.47 4.07
CA ALA A 26 11.90 -2.28 4.36
C ALA A 26 12.68 -2.60 3.08
N LYS A 27 13.95 -2.95 3.25
CA LYS A 27 14.84 -3.27 2.15
C LYS A 27 14.33 -4.42 1.29
N GLU A 28 13.71 -5.43 1.92
CA GLU A 28 13.21 -6.61 1.21
C GLU A 28 12.11 -6.22 0.24
N ALA A 29 11.15 -5.43 0.69
CA ALA A 29 10.06 -4.95 -0.16
C ALA A 29 10.60 -4.03 -1.26
N ALA A 30 11.51 -3.14 -0.90
CA ALA A 30 12.12 -2.22 -1.87
C ALA A 30 12.85 -2.98 -2.98
N GLY A 31 13.56 -4.06 -2.61
CA GLY A 31 14.24 -4.91 -3.58
C GLY A 31 13.29 -5.62 -4.53
N GLU A 32 12.20 -6.16 -4.02
CA GLU A 32 11.20 -6.83 -4.84
C GLU A 32 10.45 -5.86 -5.74
N ILE A 33 10.13 -4.67 -5.24
CA ILE A 33 9.52 -3.62 -6.05
C ILE A 33 10.46 -3.21 -7.18
N ALA A 34 11.77 -3.07 -6.87
CA ALA A 34 12.76 -2.73 -7.89
C ALA A 34 12.80 -3.77 -9.02
N GLU A 35 12.67 -5.05 -8.68
CA GLU A 35 12.66 -6.13 -9.67
C GLU A 35 11.44 -6.04 -10.58
N VAL A 36 10.24 -5.86 -10.01
CA VAL A 36 9.01 -5.84 -10.84
C VAL A 36 8.86 -4.55 -11.62
N VAL A 37 9.35 -3.44 -11.08
CA VAL A 37 9.26 -2.13 -11.74
C VAL A 37 10.39 -1.95 -12.75
N GLY A 38 11.52 -2.60 -12.54
CA GLY A 38 12.69 -2.46 -13.41
C GLY A 38 13.49 -1.20 -13.13
N ALA A 39 13.37 -0.65 -11.92
CA ALA A 39 14.13 0.53 -11.51
C ALA A 39 14.31 0.50 -10.00
N LYS A 40 15.48 0.89 -9.54
CA LYS A 40 15.78 0.98 -8.13
C LYS A 40 15.40 2.37 -7.61
N ALA A 41 14.68 2.41 -6.49
CA ALA A 41 14.29 3.66 -5.87
C ALA A 41 15.19 3.97 -4.68
N SER A 42 15.31 5.24 -4.35
CA SER A 42 15.85 5.69 -3.07
C SER A 42 14.66 5.84 -2.12
N VAL A 43 14.68 5.12 -0.99
CA VAL A 43 13.57 5.09 -0.06
C VAL A 43 13.87 6.02 1.12
N THR A 44 12.97 6.97 1.40
CA THR A 44 13.14 7.89 2.51
C THR A 44 12.90 7.20 3.84
N ALA A 45 13.44 7.77 4.92
CA ALA A 45 13.16 7.29 6.26
C ALA A 45 11.66 7.37 6.51
N PRO A 46 11.06 6.32 7.10
CA PRO A 46 9.61 6.32 7.30
C PRO A 46 9.16 7.27 8.39
N THR A 47 7.89 7.70 8.29
CA THR A 47 7.23 8.49 9.32
C THR A 47 6.08 7.69 9.91
N TRP A 48 5.73 8.01 11.14
CA TRP A 48 4.60 7.40 11.85
C TRP A 48 3.88 8.49 12.62
N ALA A 49 2.64 8.75 12.22
CA ALA A 49 1.79 9.74 12.89
C ALA A 49 0.33 9.38 12.65
N ASP A 50 -0.51 9.49 13.67
CA ASP A 50 -1.94 9.18 13.58
C ASP A 50 -2.20 7.79 13.00
N HIS A 51 -1.41 6.81 13.41
CA HIS A 51 -1.50 5.43 12.94
C HIS A 51 -1.30 5.29 11.43
N LEU A 52 -0.57 6.22 10.82
CA LEU A 52 -0.20 6.18 9.41
C LEU A 52 1.31 6.05 9.28
N TYR A 53 1.75 4.94 8.69
CA TYR A 53 3.16 4.68 8.39
C TYR A 53 3.39 4.99 6.92
N SER A 54 4.42 5.76 6.62
CA SER A 54 4.61 6.26 5.26
C SER A 54 6.07 6.43 4.91
N CYS A 55 6.42 6.15 3.66
CA CYS A 55 7.73 6.47 3.10
C CYS A 55 7.60 6.79 1.62
N GLY A 56 8.60 7.49 1.08
CA GLY A 56 8.65 7.82 -0.35
C GLY A 56 9.68 6.97 -1.06
N TYR A 57 9.29 6.48 -2.23
CA TYR A 57 10.16 5.78 -3.18
C TYR A 57 10.51 6.78 -4.28
N HIS A 58 11.76 7.22 -4.31
CA HIS A 58 12.20 8.27 -5.23
C HIS A 58 12.86 7.68 -6.46
N TYR A 59 12.31 8.01 -7.61
CA TYR A 59 12.84 7.66 -8.94
C TYR A 59 13.22 8.94 -9.66
N SER A 60 13.94 8.82 -10.78
CA SER A 60 14.23 9.99 -11.62
C SER A 60 12.95 10.66 -12.14
N GLU A 61 11.87 9.89 -12.28
CA GLU A 61 10.57 10.37 -12.78
C GLU A 61 9.68 10.96 -11.69
N GLY A 62 10.13 10.98 -10.46
CA GLY A 62 9.36 11.52 -9.34
C GLY A 62 9.24 10.55 -8.19
N THR A 63 8.24 10.75 -7.35
CA THR A 63 8.10 10.00 -6.10
C THR A 63 6.80 9.22 -6.06
N MET A 64 6.91 7.96 -5.65
CA MET A 64 5.77 7.12 -5.28
C MET A 64 5.74 7.05 -3.76
N VAL A 65 4.60 7.34 -3.14
CA VAL A 65 4.47 7.27 -1.69
C VAL A 65 3.68 6.01 -1.32
N LEU A 66 4.26 5.19 -0.46
CA LEU A 66 3.58 4.03 0.12
C LEU A 66 3.20 4.35 1.55
N SER A 67 1.95 4.11 1.89
CA SER A 67 1.49 4.33 3.26
C SER A 67 0.52 3.25 3.70
N VAL A 68 0.53 2.97 5.01
CA VAL A 68 -0.39 2.03 5.63
C VAL A 68 -1.05 2.73 6.81
N LYS A 69 -2.38 2.83 6.75
CA LYS A 69 -3.19 3.31 7.88
C LYS A 69 -3.63 2.11 8.70
N GLU A 70 -3.34 2.14 9.99
CA GLU A 70 -3.75 1.07 10.91
C GLU A 70 -5.00 1.49 11.67
N LEU A 71 -5.95 0.57 11.74
CA LEU A 71 -7.24 0.80 12.36
C LEU A 71 -7.49 -0.27 13.42
N SER A 72 -8.61 -0.17 14.15
CA SER A 72 -8.84 -1.01 15.32
C SER A 72 -10.17 -1.76 15.29
N SER A 73 -10.86 -1.74 14.17
CA SER A 73 -12.10 -2.49 13.99
C SER A 73 -12.46 -2.58 12.51
N TRP A 74 -13.35 -3.51 12.17
CA TRP A 74 -13.90 -3.59 10.81
C TRP A 74 -14.68 -2.33 10.46
N THR A 75 -15.47 -1.80 11.39
CA THR A 75 -16.25 -0.58 11.17
C THR A 75 -15.36 0.60 10.79
N GLN A 76 -14.27 0.79 11.55
CA GLN A 76 -13.32 1.87 11.26
C GLN A 76 -12.64 1.65 9.90
N THR A 77 -12.29 0.41 9.60
CA THR A 77 -11.60 0.06 8.36
C THR A 77 -12.48 0.35 7.15
N TYR A 78 -13.73 -0.11 7.18
CA TYR A 78 -14.67 0.15 6.09
C TYR A 78 -14.95 1.65 5.94
N ALA A 79 -15.12 2.36 7.06
CA ALA A 79 -15.37 3.80 7.02
C ALA A 79 -14.21 4.55 6.38
N TYR A 80 -12.98 4.21 6.74
CA TYR A 80 -11.78 4.84 6.17
C TYR A 80 -11.65 4.54 4.68
N PHE A 81 -11.86 3.28 4.31
CA PHE A 81 -11.78 2.83 2.92
C PHE A 81 -12.82 3.55 2.05
N ASP A 82 -14.06 3.61 2.53
CA ASP A 82 -15.13 4.28 1.80
C ASP A 82 -14.90 5.79 1.70
N LYS A 83 -14.36 6.39 2.76
CA LYS A 83 -14.03 7.82 2.75
C LYS A 83 -12.96 8.14 1.71
N LEU A 84 -11.96 7.27 1.59
CA LEU A 84 -10.94 7.43 0.54
C LEU A 84 -11.57 7.35 -0.85
N ALA A 85 -12.48 6.41 -1.06
CA ALA A 85 -13.16 6.27 -2.34
C ALA A 85 -13.97 7.51 -2.70
N GLU A 86 -14.57 8.18 -1.71
CA GLU A 86 -15.29 9.43 -1.92
C GLU A 86 -14.35 10.60 -2.18
N THR A 87 -13.24 10.64 -1.46
CA THR A 87 -12.29 11.76 -1.52
C THR A 87 -11.44 11.72 -2.79
N LEU A 88 -11.03 10.52 -3.17
CA LEU A 88 -10.23 10.30 -4.37
C LEU A 88 -11.18 10.14 -5.57
N HIS A 89 -10.91 10.86 -6.64
CA HIS A 89 -11.85 10.93 -7.77
C HIS A 89 -11.65 9.79 -8.76
N LYS A 90 -12.74 9.38 -9.41
CA LYS A 90 -12.72 8.39 -10.50
C LYS A 90 -12.18 7.04 -10.05
N THR A 91 -12.72 6.52 -8.95
CA THR A 91 -12.29 5.23 -8.43
C THR A 91 -12.97 4.08 -9.17
N THR A 92 -12.20 3.01 -9.40
CA THR A 92 -12.69 1.81 -10.06
C THR A 92 -12.32 0.59 -9.21
N PRO A 93 -13.29 -0.25 -8.80
CA PRO A 93 -12.97 -1.44 -8.00
C PRO A 93 -12.04 -2.40 -8.74
N VAL A 94 -11.16 -3.06 -7.97
CA VAL A 94 -10.26 -4.08 -8.48
C VAL A 94 -10.50 -5.36 -7.69
N LYS A 95 -10.62 -6.48 -8.39
CA LYS A 95 -10.83 -7.80 -7.78
C LYS A 95 -9.49 -8.52 -7.59
N GLY A 96 -9.44 -9.37 -6.56
CA GLY A 96 -8.29 -10.23 -6.34
C GLY A 96 -7.09 -9.55 -5.69
N LEU A 97 -7.28 -8.37 -5.14
CA LEU A 97 -6.22 -7.63 -4.48
C LEU A 97 -6.69 -7.33 -3.05
N GLY A 98 -6.06 -7.98 -2.06
CA GLY A 98 -6.46 -7.86 -0.66
C GLY A 98 -7.89 -8.31 -0.43
N GLN A 99 -8.55 -7.69 0.54
CA GLN A 99 -9.96 -7.96 0.88
C GLN A 99 -10.89 -6.92 0.25
N GLY A 100 -10.34 -5.96 -0.43
CA GLY A 100 -11.04 -4.93 -1.17
C GLY A 100 -10.03 -3.94 -1.70
N ALA A 101 -10.23 -3.47 -2.92
CA ALA A 101 -9.29 -2.55 -3.54
C ALA A 101 -9.96 -1.71 -4.61
N PHE A 102 -9.38 -0.55 -4.89
CA PHE A 102 -9.79 0.25 -6.04
C PHE A 102 -8.57 1.00 -6.61
N VAL A 103 -8.69 1.35 -7.87
CA VAL A 103 -7.73 2.19 -8.58
C VAL A 103 -8.33 3.58 -8.72
N VAL A 104 -7.51 4.59 -8.51
CA VAL A 104 -7.90 5.99 -8.64
C VAL A 104 -7.65 6.47 -10.07
N GLY A 105 -8.29 7.56 -10.48
CA GLY A 105 -8.15 8.09 -11.83
C GLY A 105 -6.72 8.41 -12.25
N ASP A 106 -5.83 8.74 -11.32
CA ASP A 106 -4.42 8.99 -11.63
C ASP A 106 -3.57 7.70 -11.65
N GLY A 107 -4.18 6.55 -11.36
CA GLY A 107 -3.51 5.26 -11.34
C GLY A 107 -3.09 4.79 -9.95
N SER A 108 -3.23 5.62 -8.91
CA SER A 108 -2.94 5.22 -7.54
C SER A 108 -3.86 4.07 -7.11
N VAL A 109 -3.39 3.25 -6.18
CA VAL A 109 -4.10 2.03 -5.75
C VAL A 109 -4.33 2.07 -4.25
N VAL A 110 -5.54 1.71 -3.84
CA VAL A 110 -5.91 1.58 -2.43
C VAL A 110 -6.34 0.13 -2.17
N VAL A 111 -5.78 -0.48 -1.14
CA VAL A 111 -6.09 -1.87 -0.79
C VAL A 111 -6.46 -1.95 0.68
N ARG A 112 -7.54 -2.67 0.96
CA ARG A 112 -7.98 -2.97 2.31
C ARG A 112 -7.64 -4.42 2.62
N LYS A 113 -6.96 -4.65 3.72
CA LYS A 113 -6.71 -6.00 4.23
C LYS A 113 -6.59 -5.97 5.75
N ASP A 114 -7.32 -6.87 6.40
CA ASP A 114 -7.41 -6.92 7.85
C ASP A 114 -7.88 -5.55 8.37
N TRP A 115 -7.27 -4.95 9.36
CA TRP A 115 -7.64 -3.61 9.82
C TRP A 115 -6.65 -2.57 9.32
N LYS A 116 -6.20 -2.72 8.08
CA LYS A 116 -5.21 -1.81 7.49
C LYS A 116 -5.61 -1.40 6.08
N ILE A 117 -5.20 -0.19 5.72
CA ILE A 117 -5.40 0.35 4.38
C ILE A 117 -4.04 0.71 3.81
N LEU A 118 -3.68 0.06 2.70
CA LEU A 118 -2.49 0.38 1.92
C LEU A 118 -2.87 1.38 0.85
N LEU A 119 -2.11 2.47 0.76
CA LEU A 119 -2.22 3.41 -0.35
C LEU A 119 -0.90 3.45 -1.10
N VAL A 120 -0.95 3.18 -2.39
CA VAL A 120 0.18 3.37 -3.30
C VAL A 120 -0.13 4.62 -4.11
N ASP A 121 0.47 5.74 -3.71
CA ASP A 121 0.19 7.05 -4.28
C ASP A 121 1.23 7.37 -5.33
N ILE A 122 0.82 7.43 -6.60
CA ILE A 122 1.71 7.73 -7.72
C ILE A 122 1.46 9.13 -8.30
N SER A 123 0.72 9.97 -7.60
CA SER A 123 0.46 11.33 -8.07
C SER A 123 1.75 12.13 -8.29
N GLY A 124 2.82 11.77 -7.58
CA GLY A 124 4.12 12.41 -7.73
C GLY A 124 5.02 11.83 -8.83
N LEU A 125 4.57 10.80 -9.55
CA LEU A 125 5.33 10.26 -10.69
C LEU A 125 4.90 10.97 -11.98
N HIS A 126 5.87 11.29 -12.82
CA HIS A 126 5.64 12.12 -14.02
C HIS A 126 6.08 11.44 -15.30
N GLY A 127 5.80 10.17 -15.45
CA GLY A 127 6.14 9.46 -16.67
C GLY A 127 6.30 7.99 -16.44
N MET A 128 6.78 7.30 -17.46
CA MET A 128 7.02 5.86 -17.36
C MET A 128 8.29 5.60 -16.56
N VAL A 129 8.29 4.50 -15.82
CA VAL A 129 9.38 4.14 -14.91
C VAL A 129 9.89 2.76 -15.28
N GLY A 130 11.22 2.60 -15.17
CA GLY A 130 11.85 1.30 -15.30
C GLY A 130 12.36 0.95 -16.68
N SER A 131 13.00 -0.21 -16.74
CA SER A 131 13.57 -0.75 -17.97
C SER A 131 13.22 -2.25 -18.04
N PRO A 132 12.32 -2.66 -18.96
CA PRO A 132 11.58 -1.80 -19.89
C PRO A 132 10.61 -0.86 -19.17
N PRO A 133 10.26 0.29 -19.78
CA PRO A 133 9.42 1.27 -19.10
C PRO A 133 7.99 0.75 -18.85
N SER A 134 7.47 1.07 -17.67
CA SER A 134 6.11 0.75 -17.26
C SER A 134 5.32 2.03 -17.01
N SER A 135 4.03 2.00 -17.33
CA SER A 135 3.15 3.13 -17.03
C SER A 135 2.96 3.28 -15.52
N ARG A 136 2.56 4.48 -15.08
CA ARG A 136 2.38 4.78 -13.65
C ARG A 136 1.39 3.84 -12.98
N ASP A 137 0.26 3.57 -13.61
CA ASP A 137 -0.76 2.67 -13.07
C ASP A 137 -0.25 1.22 -12.96
N THR A 138 0.58 0.78 -13.91
CA THR A 138 1.23 -0.53 -13.82
C THR A 138 2.19 -0.58 -12.64
N VAL A 139 2.98 0.48 -12.45
CA VAL A 139 3.92 0.58 -11.33
C VAL A 139 3.17 0.50 -10.00
N ALA A 140 2.05 1.20 -9.87
CA ALA A 140 1.26 1.20 -8.64
C ALA A 140 0.69 -0.19 -8.34
N LEU A 141 0.14 -0.87 -9.35
CA LEU A 141 -0.41 -2.22 -9.17
C LEU A 141 0.68 -3.24 -8.83
N ASP A 142 1.83 -3.14 -9.49
CA ASP A 142 2.96 -4.03 -9.22
C ASP A 142 3.47 -3.85 -7.80
N ALA A 143 3.61 -2.60 -7.36
CA ALA A 143 4.05 -2.30 -5.99
C ALA A 143 3.05 -2.84 -4.97
N ALA A 144 1.75 -2.64 -5.19
CA ALA A 144 0.71 -3.16 -4.31
C ALA A 144 0.76 -4.69 -4.23
N ALA A 145 0.95 -5.35 -5.37
CA ALA A 145 1.02 -6.81 -5.42
C ALA A 145 2.21 -7.34 -4.64
N VAL A 146 3.37 -6.70 -4.75
CA VAL A 146 4.56 -7.08 -3.99
C VAL A 146 4.28 -7.00 -2.48
N ILE A 147 3.70 -5.89 -2.04
CA ILE A 147 3.40 -5.70 -0.62
C ILE A 147 2.43 -6.78 -0.13
N LEU A 148 1.39 -7.07 -0.90
CA LEU A 148 0.40 -8.09 -0.52
C LEU A 148 0.98 -9.49 -0.48
N ASP A 149 1.91 -9.81 -1.38
CA ASP A 149 2.60 -11.10 -1.36
C ASP A 149 3.41 -11.30 -0.08
N CYS A 150 3.95 -10.23 0.48
CA CYS A 150 4.68 -10.27 1.74
C CYS A 150 3.77 -10.19 2.96
N TRP A 151 2.53 -9.85 2.77
CA TRP A 151 1.56 -9.62 3.84
C TRP A 151 0.86 -10.93 4.19
N ARG A 152 1.28 -11.56 5.26
CA ARG A 152 0.83 -12.88 5.71
C ARG A 152 -0.15 -12.82 6.88
N GLY A 153 -1.07 -11.89 6.81
CA GLY A 153 -1.99 -11.66 7.90
C GLY A 153 -1.45 -10.61 8.86
N ASP A 154 -2.18 -10.38 9.90
CA ASP A 154 -1.85 -9.26 10.79
C ASP A 154 -1.04 -9.67 12.01
#